data_ee05feaae550d8e08391eaa601295697
#
_entry.id   ee05feaae550d8e08391eaa601295697
#
_cell.length_a   1.000
_cell.length_b   1.000
_cell.length_c   1.000
_cell.angle_alpha   90.00
_cell.angle_beta   90.00
_cell.angle_gamma   90.00
#
_symmetry.space_group_name_H-M   'P 1'
#
loop_
_entity.id
_entity.type
_entity.pdbx_description
1 polymer ?
#
loop_
_entity_poly.entity_id
_entity_poly.type
_entity_poly.pdbx_seq_one_letter_code
_entity_poly.pdbx_strand_id
1 'polypeptide(L)'
;MLDRPLVTASPDTDRRVVFTIALLRQNLGCTSLSLGLVCRRTNLSRSHLMRLFKRETGTTVRHFMMQLRVHRAQELLATTFLSIKQVAAEAGFKHVSELDRQFRNALGVSPGEYRRCRHVAVPQLVAPSSSAPAVNE
;
A
#
# COMPACT_ATOMS: atom_id res chain seq x y z
N MET A 1 -8.36 -8.29 -4.27
CA MET A 1 -7.88 -7.77 -5.54
C MET A 1 -7.37 -6.38 -5.43
N LEU A 2 -6.17 -6.20 -5.88
CA LEU A 2 -5.54 -4.88 -5.84
C LEU A 2 -5.59 -4.14 -7.16
N ASP A 3 -6.32 -4.63 -8.11
CA ASP A 3 -6.61 -3.83 -9.30
C ASP A 3 -7.66 -2.76 -9.00
N ARG A 4 -8.27 -2.80 -7.81
CA ARG A 4 -9.07 -1.67 -7.36
C ARG A 4 -8.14 -0.50 -7.03
N PRO A 5 -8.45 0.68 -7.48
CA PRO A 5 -7.64 1.83 -7.13
C PRO A 5 -7.70 2.07 -5.62
N LEU A 6 -6.59 2.49 -5.06
CA LEU A 6 -6.58 2.92 -3.67
C LEU A 6 -7.52 4.11 -3.54
N VAL A 7 -8.12 4.22 -2.39
CA VAL A 7 -9.03 5.33 -2.13
C VAL A 7 -8.29 6.64 -2.34
N THR A 8 -8.86 7.47 -3.18
CA THR A 8 -8.36 8.83 -3.39
C THR A 8 -9.43 9.80 -2.93
N ALA A 9 -8.99 10.94 -2.47
CA ALA A 9 -9.91 11.96 -2.00
C ALA A 9 -10.69 12.54 -3.18
N SER A 10 -12.00 12.62 -3.04
CA SER A 10 -12.82 13.34 -4.00
C SER A 10 -12.69 14.85 -3.76
N PRO A 11 -13.04 15.68 -4.73
CA PRO A 11 -13.01 17.12 -4.52
C PRO A 11 -13.82 17.58 -3.31
N ASP A 12 -14.86 16.84 -2.98
CA ASP A 12 -15.75 17.18 -1.87
C ASP A 12 -15.34 16.54 -0.55
N THR A 13 -14.24 15.78 -0.54
CA THR A 13 -13.78 15.10 0.67
C THR A 13 -13.33 16.11 1.71
N ASP A 14 -13.71 15.87 2.96
CA ASP A 14 -13.32 16.73 4.07
C ASP A 14 -11.80 16.89 4.08
N ARG A 15 -11.34 18.14 4.17
CA ARG A 15 -9.91 18.46 4.12
C ARG A 15 -9.10 17.73 5.18
N ARG A 16 -9.71 17.45 6.33
CA ARG A 16 -9.03 16.73 7.40
C ARG A 16 -8.77 15.28 7.00
N VAL A 17 -9.69 14.69 6.23
CA VAL A 17 -9.50 13.34 5.71
C VAL A 17 -8.42 13.36 4.64
N VAL A 18 -8.42 14.35 3.75
CA VAL A 18 -7.39 14.50 2.74
C VAL A 18 -6.01 14.58 3.39
N PHE A 19 -5.91 15.39 4.44
CA PHE A 19 -4.66 15.54 5.19
C PHE A 19 -4.25 14.22 5.84
N THR A 20 -5.21 13.50 6.40
CA THR A 20 -4.94 12.20 7.01
C THR A 20 -4.38 11.21 5.98
N ILE A 21 -5.00 11.14 4.82
CA ILE A 21 -4.54 10.27 3.75
C ILE A 21 -3.09 10.60 3.37
N ALA A 22 -2.80 11.90 3.22
CA ALA A 22 -1.45 12.32 2.87
C ALA A 22 -0.43 11.91 3.93
N LEU A 23 -0.78 12.09 5.22
CA LEU A 23 0.10 11.66 6.30
C LEU A 23 0.34 10.15 6.29
N LEU A 24 -0.71 9.38 6.07
CA LEU A 24 -0.57 7.93 6.03
C LEU A 24 0.35 7.50 4.90
N ARG A 25 0.21 8.12 3.74
CA ARG A 25 1.05 7.78 2.59
C ARG A 25 2.52 8.14 2.81
N GLN A 26 2.76 9.27 3.45
CA GLN A 26 4.13 9.72 3.71
C GLN A 26 4.85 8.86 4.73
N ASN A 27 4.11 8.13 5.57
CA ASN A 27 4.68 7.38 6.68
C ASN A 27 4.51 5.87 6.53
N LEU A 28 4.44 5.37 5.30
CA LEU A 28 4.23 3.94 5.06
C LEU A 28 5.29 3.05 5.69
N GLY A 29 6.55 3.47 5.59
CA GLY A 29 7.62 2.68 6.16
C GLY A 29 7.75 2.78 7.67
N CYS A 30 6.94 3.62 8.29
CA CYS A 30 6.99 3.82 9.73
C CYS A 30 5.94 2.94 10.40
N THR A 31 6.38 1.89 11.09
CA THR A 31 5.46 0.97 11.74
C THR A 31 4.82 1.57 12.99
N SER A 32 5.37 2.68 13.46
CA SER A 32 4.93 3.29 14.70
C SER A 32 4.16 4.59 14.49
N LEU A 33 3.62 4.80 13.30
CA LEU A 33 2.79 5.98 13.08
C LEU A 33 1.66 6.00 14.08
N SER A 34 1.62 7.05 14.86
CA SER A 34 0.63 7.18 15.91
C SER A 34 -0.60 7.92 15.41
N LEU A 35 -1.77 7.33 15.61
CA LEU A 35 -3.01 8.03 15.31
C LEU A 35 -3.16 9.28 16.18
N GLY A 36 -2.49 9.30 17.33
CA GLY A 36 -2.47 10.50 18.16
C GLY A 36 -1.87 11.70 17.44
N LEU A 37 -0.83 11.46 16.65
CA LEU A 37 -0.23 12.55 15.85
C LEU A 37 -1.23 13.07 14.83
N VAL A 38 -1.92 12.17 14.14
CA VAL A 38 -2.94 12.58 13.18
C VAL A 38 -4.05 13.38 13.87
N CYS A 39 -4.50 12.90 15.01
CA CYS A 39 -5.55 13.59 15.76
C CYS A 39 -5.10 14.99 16.18
N ARG A 40 -3.87 15.14 16.64
CA ARG A 40 -3.35 16.46 17.01
C ARG A 40 -3.29 17.40 15.81
N ARG A 41 -2.83 16.89 14.67
CA ARG A 41 -2.70 17.71 13.47
C ARG A 41 -4.04 18.10 12.88
N THR A 42 -5.05 17.23 13.00
CA THR A 42 -6.38 17.50 12.46
C THR A 42 -7.30 18.14 13.50
N ASN A 43 -6.86 18.21 14.73
CA ASN A 43 -7.65 18.74 15.84
C ASN A 43 -8.96 17.97 16.04
N LEU A 44 -8.90 16.65 15.88
CA LEU A 44 -10.03 15.76 16.06
C LEU A 44 -9.73 14.75 17.15
N SER A 45 -10.79 14.31 17.85
CA SER A 45 -10.67 13.16 18.73
C SER A 45 -10.49 11.90 17.88
N ARG A 46 -9.95 10.87 18.51
CA ARG A 46 -9.73 9.59 17.81
C ARG A 46 -11.06 9.03 17.25
N SER A 47 -12.09 9.04 18.08
CA SER A 47 -13.40 8.52 17.65
C SER A 47 -13.97 9.32 16.49
N HIS A 48 -13.86 10.64 16.56
CA HIS A 48 -14.37 11.50 15.49
C HIS A 48 -13.60 11.27 14.19
N LEU A 49 -12.26 11.17 14.28
CA LEU A 49 -11.43 10.92 13.12
C LEU A 49 -11.82 9.60 12.45
N MET A 50 -11.98 8.55 13.26
CA MET A 50 -12.34 7.24 12.74
C MET A 50 -13.68 7.25 12.01
N ARG A 51 -14.69 7.89 12.61
CA ARG A 51 -16.00 7.96 11.99
C ARG A 51 -15.97 8.80 10.71
N LEU A 52 -15.30 9.95 10.78
CA LEU A 52 -15.18 10.83 9.63
C LEU A 52 -14.48 10.14 8.48
N PHE A 53 -13.36 9.48 8.76
CA PHE A 53 -12.58 8.79 7.74
C PHE A 53 -13.42 7.70 7.07
N LYS A 54 -14.11 6.90 7.86
CA LYS A 54 -14.94 5.82 7.29
C LYS A 54 -16.09 6.38 6.49
N ARG A 55 -16.71 7.44 6.95
CA ARG A 55 -17.81 8.07 6.21
C ARG A 55 -17.34 8.60 4.86
N GLU A 56 -16.16 9.23 4.84
CA GLU A 56 -15.66 9.86 3.62
C GLU A 56 -15.03 8.89 2.64
N THR A 57 -14.39 7.84 3.14
CA THR A 57 -13.63 6.91 2.29
C THR A 57 -14.28 5.55 2.13
N GLY A 58 -15.25 5.23 2.98
CA GLY A 58 -15.87 3.91 2.97
C GLY A 58 -15.07 2.83 3.66
N THR A 59 -13.90 3.14 4.20
CA THR A 59 -13.03 2.16 4.83
C THR A 59 -12.43 2.73 6.12
N THR A 60 -11.99 1.84 7.02
CA THR A 60 -11.35 2.29 8.24
C THR A 60 -9.92 2.76 7.97
N VAL A 61 -9.38 3.59 8.85
CA VAL A 61 -7.98 4.03 8.75
C VAL A 61 -7.05 2.83 8.76
N ARG A 62 -7.31 1.87 9.63
CA ARG A 62 -6.46 0.68 9.75
C ARG A 62 -6.45 -0.13 8.47
N HIS A 63 -7.61 -0.36 7.89
CA HIS A 63 -7.72 -1.12 6.65
C HIS A 63 -7.05 -0.39 5.51
N PHE A 64 -7.28 0.91 5.42
CA PHE A 64 -6.65 1.75 4.40
C PHE A 64 -5.13 1.69 4.50
N MET A 65 -4.60 1.79 5.73
CA MET A 65 -3.17 1.72 5.97
C MET A 65 -2.60 0.38 5.52
N MET A 66 -3.33 -0.70 5.81
CA MET A 66 -2.90 -2.03 5.42
C MET A 66 -2.86 -2.18 3.90
N GLN A 67 -3.85 -1.63 3.22
CA GLN A 67 -3.87 -1.64 1.76
C GLN A 67 -2.66 -0.88 1.18
N LEU A 68 -2.34 0.26 1.75
CA LEU A 68 -1.18 1.03 1.31
C LEU A 68 0.11 0.23 1.49
N ARG A 69 0.24 -0.45 2.62
CA ARG A 69 1.44 -1.25 2.89
C ARG A 69 1.57 -2.42 1.92
N VAL A 70 0.47 -3.10 1.65
CA VAL A 70 0.48 -4.21 0.69
C VAL A 70 0.84 -3.69 -0.70
N HIS A 71 0.27 -2.57 -1.08
CA HIS A 71 0.57 -1.96 -2.38
C HIS A 71 2.04 -1.58 -2.48
N ARG A 72 2.59 -1.02 -1.41
CA ARG A 72 4.01 -0.67 -1.38
C ARG A 72 4.89 -1.91 -1.51
N ALA A 73 4.52 -2.99 -0.81
CA ALA A 73 5.25 -4.25 -0.93
C ALA A 73 5.19 -4.78 -2.35
N GLN A 74 4.03 -4.67 -2.98
CA GLN A 74 3.85 -5.11 -4.35
C GLN A 74 4.79 -4.35 -5.31
N GLU A 75 4.89 -3.04 -5.15
CA GLU A 75 5.81 -2.24 -5.93
C GLU A 75 7.26 -2.67 -5.74
N LEU A 76 7.65 -2.84 -4.48
CA LEU A 76 9.03 -3.23 -4.17
C LEU A 76 9.38 -4.60 -4.73
N LEU A 77 8.45 -5.54 -4.66
CA LEU A 77 8.67 -6.88 -5.21
C LEU A 77 8.82 -6.83 -6.74
N ALA A 78 8.13 -5.91 -7.39
CA ALA A 78 8.15 -5.81 -8.84
C ALA A 78 9.36 -5.03 -9.36
N THR A 79 9.89 -4.10 -8.57
CA THR A 79 10.88 -3.14 -9.07
C THR A 79 12.25 -3.23 -8.40
N THR A 80 12.41 -4.06 -7.37
CA THR A 80 13.69 -4.15 -6.65
C THR A 80 14.08 -5.61 -6.44
N PHE A 81 15.32 -5.79 -6.00
CA PHE A 81 15.84 -7.11 -5.63
C PHE A 81 15.93 -7.29 -4.12
N LEU A 82 15.23 -6.47 -3.36
CA LEU A 82 15.21 -6.58 -1.92
C LEU A 82 14.69 -7.95 -1.49
N SER A 83 15.23 -8.47 -0.39
CA SER A 83 14.72 -9.72 0.16
C SER A 83 13.29 -9.51 0.67
N ILE A 84 12.57 -10.60 0.87
CA ILE A 84 11.21 -10.51 1.42
C ILE A 84 11.23 -9.81 2.77
N LYS A 85 12.23 -10.08 3.58
CA LYS A 85 12.40 -9.43 4.88
C LYS A 85 12.59 -7.92 4.72
N GLN A 86 13.40 -7.52 3.76
CA GLN A 86 13.63 -6.10 3.49
C GLN A 86 12.38 -5.43 2.95
N VAL A 87 11.64 -6.13 2.08
CA VAL A 87 10.39 -5.61 1.55
C VAL A 87 9.40 -5.38 2.69
N ALA A 88 9.30 -6.33 3.62
CA ALA A 88 8.40 -6.18 4.77
C ALA A 88 8.76 -4.92 5.56
N ALA A 89 10.03 -4.72 5.84
CA ALA A 89 10.47 -3.55 6.60
C ALA A 89 10.18 -2.25 5.86
N GLU A 90 10.50 -2.20 4.58
CA GLU A 90 10.29 -1.00 3.77
C GLU A 90 8.82 -0.66 3.59
N ALA A 91 7.98 -1.68 3.55
CA ALA A 91 6.54 -1.47 3.38
C ALA A 91 5.83 -1.14 4.71
N GLY A 92 6.55 -1.24 5.84
CA GLY A 92 5.98 -0.86 7.12
C GLY A 92 5.42 -2.01 7.94
N PHE A 93 5.73 -3.24 7.58
CA PHE A 93 5.31 -4.41 8.38
C PHE A 93 6.36 -4.71 9.43
N LYS A 94 5.91 -5.08 10.62
CA LYS A 94 6.83 -5.44 11.70
C LYS A 94 7.46 -6.81 11.47
N HIS A 95 6.71 -7.72 10.87
CA HIS A 95 7.13 -9.11 10.70
C HIS A 95 6.82 -9.58 9.29
N VAL A 96 7.67 -10.48 8.78
CA VAL A 96 7.45 -11.09 7.48
C VAL A 96 6.14 -11.88 7.46
N SER A 97 5.80 -12.53 8.58
CA SER A 97 4.57 -13.29 8.67
C SER A 97 3.33 -12.42 8.48
N GLU A 98 3.37 -11.20 8.97
CA GLU A 98 2.27 -10.28 8.77
C GLU A 98 2.16 -9.87 7.30
N LEU A 99 3.29 -9.57 6.67
CA LEU A 99 3.30 -9.28 5.24
C LEU A 99 2.71 -10.46 4.45
N ASP A 100 3.18 -11.68 4.75
CA ASP A 100 2.70 -12.86 4.04
C ASP A 100 1.19 -13.01 4.16
N ARG A 101 0.67 -12.89 5.38
CA ARG A 101 -0.75 -13.04 5.62
C ARG A 101 -1.57 -11.98 4.89
N GLN A 102 -1.17 -10.72 4.99
CA GLN A 102 -1.91 -9.64 4.37
C GLN A 102 -1.80 -9.69 2.85
N PHE A 103 -0.64 -10.08 2.36
CA PHE A 103 -0.42 -10.18 0.92
C PHE A 103 -1.30 -11.29 0.33
N ARG A 104 -1.35 -12.45 1.00
CA ARG A 104 -2.20 -13.56 0.56
C ARG A 104 -3.69 -13.18 0.63
N ASN A 105 -4.09 -12.45 1.67
CA ASN A 105 -5.48 -12.01 1.80
C ASN A 105 -5.85 -11.06 0.66
N ALA A 106 -4.94 -10.21 0.24
CA ALA A 106 -5.22 -9.21 -0.78
C ALA A 106 -5.09 -9.76 -2.20
N LEU A 107 -4.10 -10.60 -2.44
CA LEU A 107 -3.72 -11.02 -3.80
C LEU A 107 -3.86 -12.51 -4.05
N GLY A 108 -4.06 -13.31 -3.02
CA GLY A 108 -4.22 -14.74 -3.18
C GLY A 108 -2.92 -15.53 -3.32
N VAL A 109 -1.78 -14.84 -3.33
CA VAL A 109 -0.47 -15.47 -3.45
C VAL A 109 0.49 -14.90 -2.43
N SER A 110 1.58 -15.63 -2.15
CA SER A 110 2.60 -15.13 -1.24
C SER A 110 3.47 -14.08 -1.94
N PRO A 111 4.19 -13.26 -1.17
CA PRO A 111 5.12 -12.31 -1.77
C PRO A 111 6.15 -12.96 -2.67
N GLY A 112 6.67 -14.12 -2.27
CA GLY A 112 7.64 -14.84 -3.08
C GLY A 112 7.05 -15.33 -4.38
N GLU A 113 5.85 -15.87 -4.32
CA GLU A 113 5.14 -16.31 -5.52
C GLU A 113 4.85 -15.15 -6.46
N TYR A 114 4.44 -14.02 -5.89
CA TYR A 114 4.17 -12.83 -6.68
C TYR A 114 5.41 -12.38 -7.44
N ARG A 115 6.56 -12.37 -6.75
CA ARG A 115 7.81 -11.96 -7.38
C ARG A 115 8.18 -12.89 -8.53
N ARG A 116 8.05 -14.20 -8.33
CA ARG A 116 8.37 -15.16 -9.37
C ARG A 116 7.46 -14.98 -10.58
N CYS A 117 6.18 -14.78 -10.34
CA CYS A 117 5.24 -14.58 -11.43
C CYS A 117 5.53 -13.30 -12.21
N ARG A 118 5.88 -12.24 -11.49
CA ARG A 118 6.22 -10.97 -12.15
C ARG A 118 7.47 -11.11 -13.00
N HIS A 119 8.46 -11.81 -12.51
CA HIS A 119 9.69 -11.98 -13.27
C HIS A 119 9.47 -12.82 -14.53
N VAL A 120 8.57 -13.76 -14.48
CA VAL A 120 8.23 -14.55 -15.66
C VAL A 120 7.39 -13.72 -16.64
N ALA A 121 6.47 -12.92 -16.14
CA ALA A 121 5.53 -12.19 -16.97
C ALA A 121 6.12 -10.94 -17.62
N VAL A 122 7.03 -10.28 -16.93
CA VAL A 122 7.56 -8.98 -17.39
C VAL A 122 8.17 -9.05 -18.80
N PRO A 123 9.01 -10.03 -19.12
CA PRO A 123 9.56 -10.07 -20.48
C PRO A 123 8.48 -10.12 -21.55
N GLN A 124 7.40 -10.82 -21.29
CA GLN A 124 6.32 -10.93 -22.26
C GLN A 124 5.55 -9.63 -22.41
N LEU A 125 5.38 -8.91 -21.32
CA LEU A 125 4.66 -7.66 -21.36
C LEU A 125 5.45 -6.56 -22.03
N VAL A 126 6.76 -6.57 -21.81
CA VAL A 126 7.61 -5.52 -22.36
C VAL A 126 7.78 -5.68 -23.86
N ALA A 127 7.69 -6.88 -24.30
CA ALA A 127 7.88 -7.14 -25.71
C ALA A 127 6.95 -6.40 -26.64
N PRO A 128 6.01 -5.83 -26.24
CA PRO A 128 5.12 -5.11 -27.07
C PRO A 128 5.50 -3.77 -27.42
N SER A 129 5.80 -3.66 -27.33
CA SER A 129 5.90 -2.70 -27.29
C SER A 129 6.70 -2.29 -27.59
N SER A 130 6.85 -2.45 -27.74
CA SER A 130 7.50 -2.16 -27.85
C SER A 130 8.24 -2.14 -27.72
N SER A 131 8.45 -2.33 -27.92
CA SER A 131 9.16 -2.51 -27.85
C SER A 131 9.83 -2.82 -27.47
N ALA A 132 9.95 -2.87 -27.68
CA ALA A 132 10.61 -3.31 -27.37
C ALA A 132 11.25 -3.61 -27.05
N PRO A 133 11.54 -3.68 -27.26
CA PRO A 133 12.20 -4.17 -26.91
C PRO A 133 12.77 -4.46 -26.35
N ALA A 134 12.99 -4.52 -26.44
CA ALA A 134 13.52 -4.92 -25.93
C ALA A 134 14.03 -5.08 -25.20
N VAL A 135 13.93 -5.12 -25.35
CA VAL A 135 14.35 -5.50 -24.76
C VAL A 135 14.82 -5.91 -24.26
N ASN A 136 14.72 -6.09 -24.52
CA ASN A 136 15.11 -6.69 -24.14
C ASN A 136 15.69 -6.95 -23.86
N GLU A 137 15.68 -6.99 -24.11
CA GLU A 137 16.06 -7.43 -24.03
C GLU A 137 16.58 -7.60 -23.66
#